data_9751e082ef29f7c281191b30eb6009ed
#
_entry.id   9751e082ef29f7c281191b30eb6009ed
#
_cell.length_a   1.000
_cell.length_b   1.000
_cell.length_c   1.000
_cell.angle_alpha   90.00
_cell.angle_beta   90.00
_cell.angle_gamma   90.00
#
_symmetry.space_group_name_H-M   'P 1'
#
loop_
_entity.id
_entity.type
_entity.pdbx_description
1 polymer ?
#
loop_
_entity_poly.entity_id
_entity_poly.type
_entity_poly.pdbx_seq_one_letter_code
_entity_poly.pdbx_strand_id
1 'polypeptide(L)'
;MPSVNRFALKIRLRPSRFMMGFLLLTHLVALLLAVTLPLQWWAQGLIALIVLSSLVYSINKQVYYKTRKAIREFRTDDGKVWYLTETNGKELTATIMGDSLVTMGLLVLNFRLENKSKRSIVVFKDAVDGATFRQLRVILLAQRK
;
A
#
# COMPACT_ATOMS: atom_id res chain seq x y z
N MET A 1 26.99 23.77 -10.04
CA MET A 1 26.43 23.28 -8.78
C MET A 1 25.26 22.38 -9.10
N PRO A 2 25.30 21.15 -8.62
CA PRO A 2 24.14 20.33 -8.82
C PRO A 2 22.98 20.98 -8.07
N SER A 3 21.93 21.37 -8.77
CA SER A 3 20.66 21.76 -8.15
C SER A 3 20.18 20.54 -7.37
N VAL A 4 20.27 20.61 -6.05
CA VAL A 4 19.63 19.63 -5.19
C VAL A 4 18.14 19.77 -5.46
N ASN A 5 17.62 18.89 -6.31
CA ASN A 5 16.20 18.84 -6.61
C ASN A 5 15.47 18.50 -5.31
N ARG A 6 14.91 19.50 -4.65
CA ARG A 6 14.21 19.35 -3.35
C ARG A 6 13.06 18.35 -3.42
N PHE A 7 12.67 17.95 -4.62
CA PHE A 7 11.60 17.02 -4.88
C PHE A 7 12.08 15.62 -5.31
N ALA A 8 13.40 15.44 -5.49
CA ALA A 8 13.95 14.13 -5.79
C ALA A 8 13.76 13.19 -4.60
N LEU A 9 12.97 12.16 -4.78
CA LEU A 9 12.60 11.22 -3.72
C LEU A 9 12.57 9.82 -4.27
N LYS A 10 13.29 8.91 -3.64
CA LYS A 10 13.26 7.48 -3.94
C LYS A 10 12.74 6.73 -2.72
N ILE A 11 11.64 6.02 -2.89
CA ILE A 11 10.94 5.34 -1.79
C ILE A 11 10.86 3.86 -2.09
N ARG A 12 11.42 3.08 -1.19
CA ARG A 12 11.30 1.62 -1.19
C ARG A 12 10.33 1.20 -0.11
N LEU A 13 9.25 0.53 -0.50
CA LEU A 13 8.24 0.05 0.42
C LEU A 13 8.74 -1.16 1.21
N ARG A 14 8.52 -1.13 2.51
CA ARG A 14 8.80 -2.24 3.43
C ARG A 14 7.49 -2.86 3.91
N PRO A 15 7.50 -4.13 4.34
CA PRO A 15 6.33 -4.73 4.98
C PRO A 15 5.88 -3.90 6.18
N SER A 16 4.61 -3.49 6.21
CA SER A 16 4.05 -2.70 7.29
C SER A 16 3.56 -3.58 8.42
N ARG A 17 4.04 -3.34 9.64
CA ARG A 17 3.56 -4.01 10.86
C ARG A 17 2.13 -3.59 11.20
N PHE A 18 1.78 -2.34 10.96
CA PHE A 18 0.42 -1.85 11.16
C PHE A 18 -0.57 -2.54 10.24
N MET A 19 -0.23 -2.70 8.97
CA MET A 19 -1.07 -3.42 8.02
C MET A 19 -1.23 -4.89 8.41
N MET A 20 -0.15 -5.54 8.83
CA MET A 20 -0.20 -6.92 9.33
C MET A 20 -1.10 -7.04 10.58
N GLY A 21 -0.91 -6.15 11.55
CA GLY A 21 -1.75 -6.10 12.75
C GLY A 21 -3.22 -5.88 12.44
N PHE A 22 -3.52 -4.98 11.52
CA PHE A 22 -4.89 -4.72 11.07
C PHE A 22 -5.53 -5.96 10.40
N LEU A 23 -4.78 -6.63 9.51
CA LEU A 23 -5.25 -7.85 8.86
C LEU A 23 -5.51 -8.96 9.86
N LEU A 24 -4.58 -9.18 10.80
CA LEU A 24 -4.74 -10.18 11.85
C LEU A 24 -5.95 -9.89 12.73
N LEU A 25 -6.12 -8.65 13.18
CA LEU A 25 -7.26 -8.24 14.01
C LEU A 25 -8.59 -8.46 13.28
N THR A 26 -8.69 -8.04 12.03
CA THR A 26 -9.91 -8.19 11.23
C THR A 26 -10.29 -9.66 11.05
N HIS A 27 -9.32 -10.52 10.76
CA HIS A 27 -9.57 -11.95 10.58
C HIS A 27 -9.86 -12.65 11.91
N LEU A 28 -9.23 -12.22 13.01
CA LEU A 28 -9.53 -12.72 14.34
C LEU A 28 -10.98 -12.41 14.74
N VAL A 29 -11.44 -11.19 14.51
CA VAL A 29 -12.83 -10.80 14.75
C VAL A 29 -13.78 -11.64 13.90
N ALA A 30 -13.47 -11.86 12.62
CA ALA A 30 -14.28 -12.71 11.75
C ALA A 30 -14.35 -14.15 12.24
N LEU A 31 -13.24 -14.73 12.74
CA LEU A 31 -13.22 -16.07 13.34
C LEU A 31 -14.06 -16.15 14.61
N LEU A 32 -13.95 -15.16 15.49
CA LEU A 32 -14.76 -15.10 16.71
C LEU A 32 -16.25 -15.05 16.40
N LEU A 33 -16.65 -14.23 15.43
CA LEU A 33 -18.05 -14.18 14.97
C LEU A 33 -18.50 -15.50 14.39
N ALA A 34 -17.67 -16.17 13.60
CA ALA A 34 -18.00 -17.47 13.02
C ALA A 34 -18.25 -18.54 14.08
N VAL A 35 -17.49 -18.54 15.18
CA VAL A 35 -17.66 -19.49 16.29
C VAL A 35 -18.90 -19.18 17.13
N THR A 36 -19.27 -17.90 17.28
CA THR A 36 -20.42 -17.49 18.07
C THR A 36 -21.76 -17.66 17.35
N LEU A 37 -21.76 -17.81 16.03
CA LEU A 37 -22.98 -18.08 15.26
C LEU A 37 -23.50 -19.48 15.54
N PRO A 38 -24.83 -19.65 15.68
CA PRO A 38 -25.46 -20.97 15.92
C PRO A 38 -25.52 -21.78 14.62
N LEU A 39 -24.36 -22.07 14.04
CA LEU A 39 -24.23 -22.86 12.81
C LEU A 39 -23.81 -24.29 13.13
N GLN A 40 -24.08 -25.19 12.20
CA GLN A 40 -23.60 -26.55 12.30
C GLN A 40 -22.06 -26.58 12.25
N TRP A 41 -21.45 -27.51 12.98
CA TRP A 41 -19.99 -27.58 13.13
C TRP A 41 -19.21 -27.64 11.80
N TRP A 42 -19.74 -28.31 10.78
CA TRP A 42 -19.11 -28.36 9.47
C TRP A 42 -19.13 -27.00 8.75
N ALA A 43 -20.22 -26.21 8.92
CA ALA A 43 -20.32 -24.86 8.35
C ALA A 43 -19.35 -23.89 9.03
N GLN A 44 -19.21 -23.97 10.36
CA GLN A 44 -18.20 -23.21 11.11
C GLN A 44 -16.79 -23.54 10.63
N GLY A 45 -16.48 -24.81 10.42
CA GLY A 45 -15.19 -25.25 9.88
C GLY A 45 -14.92 -24.70 8.48
N LEU A 46 -15.92 -24.68 7.60
CA LEU A 46 -15.79 -24.12 6.25
C LEU A 46 -15.53 -22.62 6.28
N ILE A 47 -16.25 -21.86 7.10
CA ILE A 47 -16.04 -20.43 7.27
C ILE A 47 -14.63 -20.15 7.80
N ALA A 48 -14.19 -20.89 8.82
CA ALA A 48 -12.85 -20.75 9.37
C ALA A 48 -11.76 -20.99 8.30
N LEU A 49 -11.94 -22.01 7.47
CA LEU A 49 -11.01 -22.31 6.37
C LEU A 49 -10.95 -21.18 5.34
N ILE A 50 -12.09 -20.61 4.97
CA ILE A 50 -12.17 -19.47 4.05
C ILE A 50 -11.47 -18.25 4.64
N VAL A 51 -11.72 -17.93 5.91
CA VAL A 51 -11.11 -16.79 6.60
C VAL A 51 -9.58 -16.94 6.70
N LEU A 52 -9.08 -18.13 7.05
CA LEU A 52 -7.65 -18.41 7.11
C LEU A 52 -6.98 -18.33 5.74
N SER A 53 -7.62 -18.89 4.70
CA SER A 53 -7.11 -18.80 3.32
C SER A 53 -7.04 -17.34 2.84
N SER A 54 -8.07 -16.55 3.16
CA SER A 54 -8.12 -15.12 2.88
C SER A 54 -7.00 -14.35 3.59
N LEU A 55 -6.71 -14.69 4.84
CA LEU A 55 -5.63 -14.08 5.61
C LEU A 55 -4.27 -14.34 4.97
N VAL A 56 -3.97 -15.59 4.63
CA VAL A 56 -2.71 -15.96 3.98
C VAL A 56 -2.55 -15.25 2.64
N TYR A 57 -3.60 -15.21 1.83
CA TYR A 57 -3.59 -14.50 0.56
C TYR A 57 -3.33 -13.00 0.74
N SER A 58 -4.02 -12.37 1.69
CA SER A 58 -3.88 -10.94 1.95
C SER A 58 -2.48 -10.57 2.46
N ILE A 59 -1.90 -11.37 3.35
CA ILE A 59 -0.53 -11.18 3.83
C ILE A 59 0.46 -11.27 2.67
N ASN A 60 0.35 -12.29 1.84
CA ASN A 60 1.27 -12.47 0.71
C ASN A 60 1.16 -11.34 -0.31
N LYS A 61 -0.05 -10.86 -0.59
CA LYS A 61 -0.29 -9.81 -1.58
C LYS A 61 0.06 -8.42 -1.08
N GLN A 62 -0.37 -8.06 0.12
CA GLN A 62 -0.31 -6.68 0.61
C GLN A 62 0.90 -6.40 1.49
N VAL A 63 1.28 -7.32 2.36
CA VAL A 63 2.36 -7.09 3.33
C VAL A 63 3.72 -7.35 2.71
N TYR A 64 3.88 -8.45 1.98
CA TYR A 64 5.17 -8.85 1.41
C TYR A 64 5.38 -8.43 -0.05
N TYR A 65 4.39 -7.81 -0.68
CA TYR A 65 4.47 -7.36 -2.08
C TYR A 65 4.97 -8.46 -3.03
N LYS A 66 4.56 -9.71 -2.79
CA LYS A 66 5.00 -10.87 -3.57
C LYS A 66 4.35 -10.98 -4.95
N THR A 67 3.26 -10.26 -5.19
CA THR A 67 2.59 -10.27 -6.49
C THR A 67 3.46 -9.56 -7.52
N ARG A 68 3.64 -10.15 -8.70
CA ARG A 68 4.50 -9.61 -9.78
C ARG A 68 4.16 -8.17 -10.19
N LYS A 69 2.89 -7.80 -10.13
CA LYS A 69 2.39 -6.46 -10.45
C LYS A 69 2.34 -5.52 -9.24
N ALA A 70 2.78 -5.95 -8.06
CA ALA A 70 2.85 -5.08 -6.90
C ALA A 70 3.96 -4.05 -7.06
N ILE A 71 3.69 -2.81 -6.70
CA ILE A 71 4.68 -1.74 -6.73
C ILE A 71 5.59 -1.88 -5.51
N ARG A 72 6.86 -2.11 -5.76
CA ARG A 72 7.89 -2.28 -4.73
C ARG A 72 8.60 -0.98 -4.39
N GLU A 73 8.80 -0.16 -5.38
CA GLU A 73 9.56 1.08 -5.27
C GLU A 73 8.91 2.14 -6.15
N PHE A 74 8.96 3.37 -5.71
CA PHE A 74 8.58 4.50 -6.54
C PHE A 74 9.53 5.68 -6.28
N ARG A 75 9.79 6.43 -7.34
CA ARG A 75 10.67 7.59 -7.29
C ARG A 75 10.09 8.76 -8.08
N THR A 76 10.50 9.94 -7.73
CA THR A 76 10.24 11.16 -8.51
C THR A 76 11.47 12.04 -8.47
N ASP A 77 11.69 12.78 -9.54
CA ASP A 77 12.77 13.75 -9.63
C ASP A 77 12.26 15.18 -9.46
N ASP A 78 11.04 15.46 -9.88
CA ASP A 78 10.43 16.79 -9.90
C ASP A 78 9.12 16.91 -9.11
N GLY A 79 8.64 15.81 -8.54
CA GLY A 79 7.35 15.73 -7.85
C GLY A 79 6.13 15.62 -8.77
N LYS A 80 6.30 15.75 -10.09
CA LYS A 80 5.20 15.69 -11.07
C LYS A 80 5.11 14.34 -11.74
N VAL A 81 6.23 13.84 -12.24
CA VAL A 81 6.33 12.53 -12.88
C VAL A 81 6.87 11.53 -11.89
N TRP A 82 6.22 10.39 -11.80
CA TRP A 82 6.55 9.30 -10.91
C TRP A 82 6.91 8.05 -11.69
N TYR A 83 7.97 7.40 -11.27
CA TYR A 83 8.43 6.14 -11.81
C TYR A 83 8.14 5.04 -10.80
N LEU A 84 7.26 4.11 -11.18
CA LEU A 84 6.83 3.02 -10.34
C LEU A 84 7.54 1.74 -10.79
N THR A 85 8.23 1.07 -9.88
CA THR A 85 8.90 -0.20 -10.17
C THR A 85 8.10 -1.35 -9.59
N GLU A 86 7.63 -2.22 -10.46
CA GLU A 86 6.95 -3.46 -10.06
C GLU A 86 7.94 -4.49 -9.52
N THR A 87 7.45 -5.48 -8.78
CA THR A 87 8.25 -6.58 -8.24
C THR A 87 8.96 -7.40 -9.33
N ASN A 88 8.40 -7.45 -10.54
CA ASN A 88 8.99 -8.11 -11.70
C ASN A 88 10.13 -7.29 -12.37
N GLY A 89 10.44 -6.11 -11.85
CA GLY A 89 11.45 -5.19 -12.40
C GLY A 89 10.93 -4.23 -13.48
N LYS A 90 9.67 -4.31 -13.88
CA LYS A 90 9.08 -3.39 -14.85
C LYS A 90 8.92 -1.99 -14.25
N GLU A 91 9.39 -0.97 -14.97
CA GLU A 91 9.22 0.43 -14.60
C GLU A 91 8.01 1.03 -15.36
N LEU A 92 7.16 1.71 -14.64
CA LEU A 92 5.97 2.38 -15.18
C LEU A 92 6.05 3.87 -14.88
N THR A 93 5.76 4.68 -15.87
CA THR A 93 5.65 6.13 -15.71
C THR A 93 4.22 6.50 -15.33
N ALA A 94 4.07 7.33 -14.32
CA ALA A 94 2.77 7.71 -13.80
C ALA A 94 2.73 9.17 -13.35
N THR A 95 1.53 9.71 -13.27
CA THR A 95 1.26 11.03 -12.70
C THR A 95 0.38 10.87 -11.47
N ILE A 96 0.70 11.58 -10.40
CA ILE A 96 -0.13 11.53 -9.19
C ILE A 96 -1.46 12.25 -9.40
N MET A 97 -2.53 11.66 -8.89
CA MET A 97 -3.87 12.24 -8.97
C MET A 97 -4.17 13.07 -7.73
N GLY A 98 -4.93 14.16 -7.91
CA GLY A 98 -5.29 15.07 -6.83
C GLY A 98 -6.23 14.47 -5.76
N ASP A 99 -6.82 13.30 -6.00
CA ASP A 99 -7.67 12.55 -5.06
C ASP A 99 -6.88 11.67 -4.08
N SER A 100 -5.55 11.83 -4.05
CA SER A 100 -4.70 11.13 -3.08
C SER A 100 -5.01 11.57 -1.65
N LEU A 101 -5.16 10.60 -0.75
CA LEU A 101 -5.44 10.85 0.66
C LEU A 101 -4.16 11.04 1.47
N VAL A 102 -4.11 12.11 2.25
CA VAL A 102 -2.96 12.42 3.12
C VAL A 102 -3.42 12.49 4.57
N THR A 103 -2.93 11.58 5.39
CA THR A 103 -3.17 11.57 6.85
C THR A 103 -1.86 11.56 7.63
N MET A 104 -1.92 11.59 8.95
CA MET A 104 -0.73 11.55 9.81
C MET A 104 -0.02 10.19 9.85
N GLY A 105 -0.74 9.10 9.62
CA GLY A 105 -0.19 7.74 9.71
C GLY A 105 -0.27 6.92 8.44
N LEU A 106 -0.99 7.43 7.44
CA LEU A 106 -1.33 6.72 6.23
C LEU A 106 -1.41 7.68 5.05
N LEU A 107 -0.83 7.29 3.94
CA LEU A 107 -0.96 7.98 2.65
C LEU A 107 -1.57 7.01 1.64
N VAL A 108 -2.57 7.45 0.91
CA VAL A 108 -3.11 6.73 -0.24
C VAL A 108 -2.76 7.52 -1.50
N LEU A 109 -1.86 6.98 -2.28
CA LEU A 109 -1.36 7.59 -3.50
C LEU A 109 -2.10 7.01 -4.69
N ASN A 110 -2.84 7.82 -5.38
CA ASN A 110 -3.51 7.44 -6.61
C ASN A 110 -2.71 7.93 -7.81
N PHE A 111 -2.25 6.99 -8.63
CA PHE A 111 -1.47 7.25 -9.82
C PHE A 111 -2.26 6.95 -11.08
N ARG A 112 -2.08 7.79 -12.09
CA ARG A 112 -2.54 7.55 -13.45
C ARG A 112 -1.33 7.20 -14.30
N LEU A 113 -1.33 5.99 -14.86
CA LEU A 113 -0.29 5.51 -15.77
C LEU A 113 -0.46 6.11 -17.18
N GLU A 114 0.57 6.04 -18.00
CA GLU A 114 0.52 6.49 -19.39
C GLU A 114 -0.57 5.81 -20.23
N ASN A 115 -0.83 4.53 -19.94
CA ASN A 115 -1.90 3.77 -20.58
C ASN A 115 -3.32 4.11 -20.06
N LYS A 116 -3.46 5.21 -19.30
CA LYS A 116 -4.70 5.67 -18.64
C LYS A 116 -5.23 4.75 -17.53
N SER A 117 -4.58 3.65 -17.21
CA SER A 117 -4.96 2.82 -16.06
C SER A 117 -4.63 3.52 -14.75
N LYS A 118 -5.37 3.18 -13.69
CA LYS A 118 -5.15 3.73 -12.34
C LYS A 118 -4.46 2.71 -11.46
N ARG A 119 -3.56 3.18 -10.62
CA ARG A 119 -2.90 2.40 -9.58
C ARG A 119 -2.96 3.15 -8.26
N SER A 120 -3.36 2.47 -7.21
CA SER A 120 -3.37 3.00 -5.86
C SER A 120 -2.31 2.30 -5.02
N ILE A 121 -1.54 3.09 -4.29
CA ILE A 121 -0.52 2.61 -3.36
C ILE A 121 -0.86 3.13 -1.98
N VAL A 122 -0.93 2.25 -1.01
CA VAL A 122 -1.13 2.59 0.39
C VAL A 122 0.21 2.57 1.09
N VAL A 123 0.60 3.70 1.66
CA VAL A 123 1.88 3.86 2.37
C VAL A 123 1.60 4.15 3.83
N PHE A 124 1.91 3.19 4.69
CA PHE A 124 1.87 3.38 6.13
C PHE A 124 3.15 4.06 6.62
N LYS A 125 3.05 4.82 7.69
CA LYS A 125 4.18 5.53 8.30
C LYS A 125 5.34 4.60 8.66
N ASP A 126 5.05 3.36 9.04
CA ASP A 126 6.06 2.35 9.39
C ASP A 126 6.64 1.58 8.19
N ALA A 127 6.00 1.69 7.01
CA ALA A 127 6.47 1.07 5.77
C ALA A 127 7.62 1.83 5.10
N VAL A 128 7.87 3.06 5.51
CA VAL A 128 8.92 3.94 5.01
C VAL A 128 9.63 4.64 6.18
N ASP A 129 10.80 5.20 5.89
CA ASP A 129 11.52 6.02 6.84
C ASP A 129 10.73 7.27 7.23
N GLY A 130 10.82 7.72 8.51
CA GLY A 130 10.04 8.84 9.03
C GLY A 130 10.31 10.18 8.31
N ALA A 131 11.56 10.43 7.94
CA ALA A 131 11.93 11.61 7.15
C ALA A 131 11.33 11.54 5.73
N THR A 132 11.38 10.38 5.10
CA THR A 132 10.79 10.11 3.78
C THR A 132 9.27 10.28 3.80
N PHE A 133 8.61 9.78 4.83
CA PHE A 133 7.16 9.94 4.98
C PHE A 133 6.75 11.41 5.10
N ARG A 134 7.49 12.18 5.89
CA ARG A 134 7.28 13.62 6.04
C ARG A 134 7.48 14.37 4.72
N GLN A 135 8.56 14.07 4.01
CA GLN A 135 8.87 14.68 2.72
C GLN A 135 7.81 14.36 1.67
N LEU A 136 7.36 13.10 1.59
CA LEU A 136 6.29 12.66 0.71
C LEU A 136 4.98 13.40 1.01
N ARG A 137 4.66 13.55 2.29
CA ARG A 137 3.47 14.29 2.72
C ARG A 137 3.51 15.76 2.27
N VAL A 138 4.66 16.42 2.38
CA VAL A 138 4.83 17.81 1.92
C VAL A 138 4.64 17.93 0.42
N ILE A 139 5.22 17.03 -0.36
CA ILE A 139 5.06 16.99 -1.83
C ILE A 139 3.58 16.84 -2.22
N LEU A 140 2.88 15.91 -1.58
CA LEU A 140 1.47 15.65 -1.87
C LEU A 140 0.57 16.83 -1.53
N LEU A 141 0.80 17.48 -0.40
CA LEU A 141 0.04 18.66 0.00
C LEU A 141 0.27 19.85 -0.96
N ALA A 142 1.49 20.00 -1.48
CA ALA A 142 1.82 21.03 -2.46
C ALA A 142 1.13 20.80 -3.82
N GLN A 143 0.89 19.54 -4.20
CA GLN A 143 0.23 19.19 -5.47
C GLN A 143 -1.31 19.22 -5.40
N ARG A 144 -1.88 19.31 -4.22
CA ARG A 144 -3.34 19.34 -4.03
C ARG A 144 -3.98 20.71 -4.32
N LYS A 145 -3.18 21.71 -4.60
CA LYS A 145 -3.66 23.07 -4.95
C LYS A 145 -4.15 23.14 -6.39
#